data_28daef7844f5e5639ed41f902520362c
#
_entry.id   28daef7844f5e5639ed41f902520362c
#
_cell.length_a   1.000
_cell.length_b   1.000
_cell.length_c   1.000
_cell.angle_alpha   90.00
_cell.angle_beta   90.00
_cell.angle_gamma   90.00
#
_symmetry.space_group_name_H-M   'P 1'
#
loop_
_entity.id
_entity.type
_entity.pdbx_description
1 polymer ?
#
loop_
_entity_poly.entity_id
_entity_poly.type
_entity_poly.pdbx_seq_one_letter_code
_entity_poly.pdbx_strand_id
1 'polypeptide(L)'
;AVAGAALSLNFDGLQAALSSNTVAVEKAPDLVAVMGGEPAAMLDKALEALGGIGKFVKKGQKVVIKPNIGWDRAPEMAGNTNPELVAALVKKCLGAGAQKVTVFDHTCDNWQKCYETSGISDAVKKAGGIMMPGNDEKYYKEVAIPGGVTLKNAKIHESLIEADVWINVPVLKNHGGAKLTCAMKNYMGIVWDRRYFHSNDLQQCIADICTWNKKPVLNIVDAYRIMHKNGPQGKSLSDVAQLKTLIASTNIVATDTAALRFFNQVEKLDISAVGHIGKGEALKLGTSNLDKLTIKRIKI
;
A
#
# COMPACT_ATOMS: atom_id res chain seq x y z
N ALA A 1 -64.29 -51.38 -20.95
CA ALA A 1 -64.09 -49.98 -20.59
C ALA A 1 -63.04 -49.90 -19.44
N VAL A 2 -61.90 -49.42 -19.71
CA VAL A 2 -60.85 -49.15 -18.71
C VAL A 2 -60.64 -47.64 -18.73
N ALA A 3 -60.99 -47.01 -17.58
CA ALA A 3 -60.81 -45.58 -17.39
C ALA A 3 -59.32 -45.29 -17.02
N GLY A 4 -58.69 -44.50 -17.87
CA GLY A 4 -57.35 -43.96 -17.58
C GLY A 4 -57.46 -42.76 -16.65
N ALA A 5 -56.82 -42.84 -15.47
CA ALA A 5 -56.66 -41.71 -14.57
C ALA A 5 -55.41 -40.89 -15.03
N ALA A 6 -55.61 -39.64 -15.40
CA ALA A 6 -54.55 -38.70 -15.67
C ALA A 6 -54.03 -38.13 -14.32
N LEU A 7 -52.76 -38.38 -14.00
CA LEU A 7 -52.06 -37.67 -12.93
C LEU A 7 -51.67 -36.26 -13.39
N SER A 8 -52.32 -35.27 -12.81
CA SER A 8 -51.89 -33.89 -12.93
C SER A 8 -50.67 -33.64 -12.01
N LEU A 9 -49.51 -33.46 -12.60
CA LEU A 9 -48.30 -33.00 -11.90
C LEU A 9 -48.48 -31.51 -11.56
N ASN A 10 -48.55 -31.23 -10.25
CA ASN A 10 -48.59 -29.87 -9.71
C ASN A 10 -47.19 -29.25 -9.82
N PHE A 11 -47.04 -28.28 -10.73
CA PHE A 11 -45.77 -27.56 -10.93
C PHE A 11 -45.51 -26.42 -9.95
N ASP A 12 -46.42 -26.16 -8.99
CA ASP A 12 -46.28 -25.04 -8.05
C ASP A 12 -45.26 -25.28 -6.94
N GLY A 13 -44.83 -26.52 -6.72
CA GLY A 13 -43.80 -26.84 -5.72
C GLY A 13 -42.35 -26.64 -6.17
N LEU A 14 -42.08 -26.54 -7.48
CA LEU A 14 -40.72 -26.43 -7.98
C LEU A 14 -40.25 -24.97 -8.13
N GLN A 15 -41.16 -24.01 -8.18
CA GLN A 15 -40.86 -22.59 -8.32
C GLN A 15 -40.52 -21.94 -6.98
N ALA A 16 -40.95 -22.49 -5.86
CA ALA A 16 -40.60 -22.00 -4.52
C ALA A 16 -39.22 -22.44 -4.04
N ALA A 17 -38.60 -23.47 -4.65
CA ALA A 17 -37.26 -23.95 -4.29
C ALA A 17 -36.12 -23.23 -5.04
N LEU A 18 -36.42 -22.38 -6.04
CA LEU A 18 -35.42 -21.60 -6.82
C LEU A 18 -35.33 -20.14 -6.42
N SER A 19 -36.11 -19.67 -5.47
CA SER A 19 -36.08 -18.31 -4.95
C SER A 19 -35.57 -18.33 -3.52
N SER A 20 -34.28 -18.28 -3.30
CA SER A 20 -33.56 -17.60 -2.21
C SER A 20 -32.20 -18.24 -1.88
N ASN A 21 -31.33 -18.30 -2.87
CA ASN A 21 -29.90 -18.28 -2.58
C ASN A 21 -29.26 -17.12 -3.34
N THR A 22 -29.75 -15.91 -3.15
CA THR A 22 -28.90 -14.73 -3.31
C THR A 22 -27.90 -14.79 -2.15
N VAL A 23 -26.76 -15.43 -2.42
CA VAL A 23 -25.56 -15.23 -1.60
C VAL A 23 -25.37 -13.73 -1.63
N ALA A 24 -25.68 -13.04 -0.53
CA ALA A 24 -25.39 -11.63 -0.37
C ALA A 24 -23.89 -11.51 -0.62
N VAL A 25 -23.50 -10.90 -1.75
CA VAL A 25 -22.10 -10.64 -2.04
C VAL A 25 -21.62 -9.69 -0.95
N GLU A 26 -20.96 -10.27 0.06
CA GLU A 26 -20.45 -9.49 1.19
C GLU A 26 -19.55 -8.40 0.64
N LYS A 27 -19.91 -7.15 0.89
CA LYS A 27 -19.15 -6.01 0.41
C LYS A 27 -17.70 -6.14 0.85
N ALA A 28 -16.77 -6.06 -0.08
CA ALA A 28 -15.35 -6.12 0.26
C ALA A 28 -15.01 -5.06 1.32
N PRO A 29 -14.21 -5.39 2.33
CA PRO A 29 -13.88 -4.47 3.41
C PRO A 29 -13.12 -3.24 2.87
N ASP A 30 -13.26 -2.13 3.58
CA ASP A 30 -12.54 -0.89 3.27
C ASP A 30 -11.06 -0.98 3.67
N LEU A 31 -10.76 -1.80 4.69
CA LEU A 31 -9.42 -2.04 5.20
C LEU A 31 -9.28 -3.48 5.69
N VAL A 32 -8.13 -4.09 5.39
CA VAL A 32 -7.77 -5.42 5.88
C VAL A 32 -6.49 -5.32 6.70
N ALA A 33 -6.46 -5.96 7.87
CA ALA A 33 -5.26 -6.17 8.66
C ALA A 33 -5.03 -7.68 8.84
N VAL A 34 -3.88 -8.18 8.40
CA VAL A 34 -3.49 -9.59 8.53
C VAL A 34 -2.32 -9.71 9.48
N MET A 35 -2.38 -10.66 10.41
CA MET A 35 -1.37 -10.83 11.46
C MET A 35 -0.93 -12.30 11.59
N GLY A 36 0.35 -12.49 11.94
CA GLY A 36 0.92 -13.77 12.38
C GLY A 36 1.67 -14.56 11.32
N GLY A 37 1.45 -14.28 10.04
CA GLY A 37 2.07 -15.01 8.94
C GLY A 37 3.37 -14.40 8.41
N GLU A 38 3.94 -15.07 7.41
CA GLU A 38 5.03 -14.53 6.62
C GLU A 38 4.52 -13.55 5.54
N PRO A 39 5.35 -12.63 5.01
CA PRO A 39 4.90 -11.52 4.17
C PRO A 39 4.04 -11.92 2.97
N ALA A 40 4.44 -12.98 2.25
CA ALA A 40 3.69 -13.47 1.09
C ALA A 40 2.33 -14.05 1.46
N ALA A 41 2.26 -14.84 2.55
CA ALA A 41 1.00 -15.42 3.03
C ALA A 41 0.03 -14.35 3.54
N MET A 42 0.55 -13.33 4.23
CA MET A 42 -0.27 -12.19 4.66
C MET A 42 -0.80 -11.39 3.47
N LEU A 43 0.03 -11.17 2.43
CA LEU A 43 -0.40 -10.54 1.19
C LEU A 43 -1.53 -11.31 0.51
N ASP A 44 -1.41 -12.63 0.42
CA ASP A 44 -2.43 -13.49 -0.18
C ASP A 44 -3.77 -13.34 0.53
N LYS A 45 -3.77 -13.40 1.85
CA LYS A 45 -5.00 -13.24 2.66
C LYS A 45 -5.59 -11.82 2.56
N ALA A 46 -4.76 -10.80 2.50
CA ALA A 46 -5.23 -9.43 2.33
C ALA A 46 -5.88 -9.22 0.95
N LEU A 47 -5.22 -9.69 -0.11
CA LEU A 47 -5.75 -9.59 -1.46
C LEU A 47 -7.04 -10.41 -1.64
N GLU A 48 -7.09 -11.64 -1.10
CA GLU A 48 -8.29 -12.47 -1.10
C GLU A 48 -9.48 -11.74 -0.47
N ALA A 49 -9.26 -11.16 0.71
CA ALA A 49 -10.30 -10.42 1.44
C ALA A 49 -10.76 -9.15 0.72
N LEU A 50 -9.90 -8.52 -0.08
CA LEU A 50 -10.21 -7.34 -0.88
C LEU A 50 -10.85 -7.67 -2.25
N GLY A 51 -11.04 -8.95 -2.57
CA GLY A 51 -11.63 -9.42 -3.85
C GLY A 51 -10.62 -9.80 -4.93
N GLY A 52 -9.37 -10.06 -4.53
CA GLY A 52 -8.29 -10.53 -5.39
C GLY A 52 -7.52 -9.41 -6.11
N ILE A 53 -6.27 -9.73 -6.52
CA ILE A 53 -5.41 -8.78 -7.24
C ILE A 53 -6.04 -8.31 -8.57
N GLY A 54 -6.84 -9.17 -9.23
CA GLY A 54 -7.57 -8.85 -10.46
C GLY A 54 -8.58 -7.71 -10.31
N LYS A 55 -8.96 -7.32 -9.09
CA LYS A 55 -9.75 -6.11 -8.83
C LYS A 55 -8.94 -4.85 -9.14
N PHE A 56 -7.63 -4.86 -8.88
CA PHE A 56 -6.73 -3.72 -8.92
C PHE A 56 -5.85 -3.68 -10.18
N VAL A 57 -5.48 -4.85 -10.71
CA VAL A 57 -4.58 -4.99 -11.86
C VAL A 57 -5.27 -5.81 -12.94
N LYS A 58 -5.31 -5.27 -14.19
CA LYS A 58 -5.93 -5.94 -15.34
C LYS A 58 -4.86 -6.42 -16.33
N LYS A 59 -5.23 -7.40 -17.14
CA LYS A 59 -4.37 -7.90 -18.23
C LYS A 59 -3.92 -6.75 -19.16
N GLY A 60 -2.66 -6.76 -19.50
CA GLY A 60 -2.05 -5.79 -20.42
C GLY A 60 -1.60 -4.47 -19.76
N GLN A 61 -1.92 -4.22 -18.48
CA GLN A 61 -1.54 -2.98 -17.81
C GLN A 61 -0.06 -2.92 -17.47
N LYS A 62 0.49 -1.70 -17.54
CA LYS A 62 1.80 -1.33 -17.00
C LYS A 62 1.61 -0.97 -15.52
N VAL A 63 2.25 -1.73 -14.64
CA VAL A 63 2.11 -1.58 -13.19
C VAL A 63 3.39 -1.02 -12.60
N VAL A 64 3.27 -0.04 -11.71
CA VAL A 64 4.36 0.40 -10.83
C VAL A 64 4.08 -0.04 -9.41
N ILE A 65 5.04 -0.69 -8.78
CA ILE A 65 5.07 -0.92 -7.33
C ILE A 65 6.05 0.08 -6.73
N LYS A 66 5.59 0.89 -5.79
CA LYS A 66 6.43 1.87 -5.09
C LYS A 66 6.65 1.45 -3.64
N PRO A 67 7.72 0.68 -3.34
CA PRO A 67 8.13 0.38 -1.97
C PRO A 67 8.78 1.59 -1.31
N ASN A 68 9.25 1.43 -0.07
CA ASN A 68 10.24 2.31 0.54
C ASN A 68 11.62 1.67 0.38
N ILE A 69 12.51 2.31 -0.39
CA ILE A 69 13.92 1.93 -0.53
C ILE A 69 14.75 3.18 -0.23
N GLY A 70 14.67 3.65 1.02
CA GLY A 70 15.26 4.93 1.39
C GLY A 70 16.74 4.85 1.76
N TRP A 71 17.20 3.71 2.29
CA TRP A 71 18.43 3.62 3.06
C TRP A 71 19.26 2.40 2.71
N ASP A 72 20.59 2.57 2.78
CA ASP A 72 21.56 1.48 2.71
C ASP A 72 21.51 0.65 4.01
N ARG A 73 20.46 -0.16 4.13
CA ARG A 73 20.17 -0.99 5.31
C ARG A 73 19.64 -2.36 4.90
N ALA A 74 20.11 -3.39 5.60
CA ALA A 74 19.62 -4.75 5.45
C ALA A 74 18.14 -4.87 5.91
N PRO A 75 17.39 -5.88 5.43
CA PRO A 75 15.96 -6.04 5.71
C PRO A 75 15.62 -6.13 7.20
N GLU A 76 16.53 -6.67 8.01
CA GLU A 76 16.35 -6.83 9.47
C GLU A 76 16.23 -5.50 10.19
N MET A 77 16.81 -4.44 9.62
CA MET A 77 16.73 -3.08 10.19
C MET A 77 15.39 -2.39 9.98
N ALA A 78 14.50 -2.97 9.17
CA ALA A 78 13.19 -2.38 8.83
C ALA A 78 13.27 -0.91 8.35
N GLY A 79 14.40 -0.53 7.78
CA GLY A 79 14.62 0.78 7.17
C GLY A 79 13.98 0.90 5.77
N ASN A 80 13.69 -0.24 5.15
CA ASN A 80 13.11 -0.38 3.82
C ASN A 80 11.95 -1.38 3.87
N THR A 81 11.13 -1.42 2.83
CA THR A 81 10.07 -2.42 2.68
C THR A 81 10.67 -3.82 2.58
N ASN A 82 10.00 -4.81 3.15
CA ASN A 82 10.42 -6.21 3.11
C ASN A 82 10.52 -6.71 1.65
N PRO A 83 11.68 -7.23 1.22
CA PRO A 83 11.89 -7.68 -0.15
C PRO A 83 10.97 -8.85 -0.55
N GLU A 84 10.61 -9.74 0.38
CA GLU A 84 9.71 -10.86 0.12
C GLU A 84 8.29 -10.37 -0.21
N LEU A 85 7.81 -9.34 0.50
CA LEU A 85 6.52 -8.73 0.22
C LEU A 85 6.50 -8.11 -1.19
N VAL A 86 7.56 -7.37 -1.54
CA VAL A 86 7.67 -6.74 -2.87
C VAL A 86 7.69 -7.79 -3.97
N ALA A 87 8.50 -8.85 -3.81
CA ALA A 87 8.58 -9.95 -4.77
C ALA A 87 7.26 -10.70 -4.93
N ALA A 88 6.57 -10.98 -3.82
CA ALA A 88 5.26 -11.62 -3.85
C ALA A 88 4.24 -10.77 -4.62
N LEU A 89 4.23 -9.46 -4.40
CA LEU A 89 3.33 -8.55 -5.11
C LEU A 89 3.66 -8.46 -6.61
N VAL A 90 4.95 -8.42 -6.99
CA VAL A 90 5.37 -8.50 -8.40
C VAL A 90 4.80 -9.74 -9.06
N LYS A 91 4.96 -10.93 -8.45
CA LYS A 91 4.42 -12.20 -8.97
C LYS A 91 2.88 -12.14 -9.11
N LYS A 92 2.18 -11.56 -8.13
CA LYS A 92 0.71 -11.41 -8.18
C LYS A 92 0.27 -10.52 -9.35
N CYS A 93 0.94 -9.38 -9.57
CA CYS A 93 0.62 -8.49 -10.68
C CYS A 93 0.88 -9.15 -12.05
N LEU A 94 2.02 -9.83 -12.21
CA LEU A 94 2.33 -10.60 -13.43
C LEU A 94 1.34 -11.75 -13.64
N GLY A 95 0.99 -12.48 -12.57
CA GLY A 95 -0.02 -13.55 -12.61
C GLY A 95 -1.43 -13.05 -12.96
N ALA A 96 -1.75 -11.79 -12.68
CA ALA A 96 -2.98 -11.13 -13.15
C ALA A 96 -2.92 -10.70 -14.63
N GLY A 97 -1.80 -10.93 -15.30
CA GLY A 97 -1.58 -10.61 -16.70
C GLY A 97 -1.08 -9.19 -16.95
N ALA A 98 -0.48 -8.52 -15.96
CA ALA A 98 0.20 -7.24 -16.20
C ALA A 98 1.23 -7.38 -17.33
N GLN A 99 1.31 -6.40 -18.23
CA GLN A 99 2.27 -6.38 -19.33
C GLN A 99 3.70 -6.27 -18.81
N LYS A 100 3.89 -5.41 -17.82
CA LYS A 100 5.15 -5.25 -17.09
C LYS A 100 4.89 -4.74 -15.69
N VAL A 101 5.77 -5.09 -14.75
CA VAL A 101 5.80 -4.57 -13.39
C VAL A 101 7.15 -3.91 -13.15
N THR A 102 7.13 -2.61 -12.88
CA THR A 102 8.32 -1.84 -12.57
C THR A 102 8.33 -1.43 -11.10
N VAL A 103 9.52 -1.32 -10.52
CA VAL A 103 9.74 -0.97 -9.11
C VAL A 103 10.81 0.10 -9.03
N PHE A 104 10.57 1.15 -8.27
CA PHE A 104 11.58 2.19 -7.99
C PHE A 104 11.31 2.89 -6.66
N ASP A 105 12.29 3.59 -6.18
CA ASP A 105 12.19 4.65 -5.16
C ASP A 105 13.26 5.72 -5.40
N HIS A 106 13.00 6.95 -5.00
CA HIS A 106 14.03 7.97 -4.86
C HIS A 106 14.70 7.79 -3.50
N THR A 107 15.88 7.21 -3.47
CA THR A 107 16.60 6.85 -2.24
C THR A 107 17.15 8.08 -1.50
N CYS A 108 17.51 7.94 -0.23
CA CYS A 108 18.15 8.97 0.57
C CYS A 108 19.67 8.78 0.63
N ASP A 109 20.15 7.54 0.53
CA ASP A 109 21.56 7.18 0.41
C ASP A 109 21.92 6.82 -1.04
N ASN A 110 23.13 6.30 -1.26
CA ASN A 110 23.56 5.81 -2.57
C ASN A 110 22.55 4.78 -3.11
N TRP A 111 21.97 5.06 -4.27
CA TRP A 111 20.84 4.31 -4.79
C TRP A 111 21.17 2.85 -5.12
N GLN A 112 22.40 2.57 -5.68
CA GLN A 112 22.78 1.20 -5.96
C GLN A 112 22.85 0.39 -4.67
N LYS A 113 23.52 0.93 -3.65
CA LYS A 113 23.62 0.28 -2.34
C LYS A 113 22.27 0.09 -1.68
N CYS A 114 21.40 1.12 -1.71
CA CYS A 114 20.04 0.99 -1.17
C CYS A 114 19.27 -0.16 -1.84
N TYR A 115 19.35 -0.26 -3.17
CA TYR A 115 18.66 -1.28 -3.94
C TYR A 115 19.22 -2.69 -3.68
N GLU A 116 20.54 -2.81 -3.54
CA GLU A 116 21.24 -4.08 -3.29
C GLU A 116 21.10 -4.51 -1.84
N THR A 117 21.51 -3.67 -0.88
CA THR A 117 21.54 -4.02 0.56
C THR A 117 20.15 -4.30 1.11
N SER A 118 19.10 -3.60 0.63
CA SER A 118 17.71 -3.90 1.01
C SER A 118 17.22 -5.27 0.52
N GLY A 119 17.93 -5.90 -0.39
CA GLY A 119 17.53 -7.16 -1.04
C GLY A 119 16.39 -7.00 -2.05
N ILE A 120 15.81 -5.79 -2.18
CA ILE A 120 14.64 -5.55 -3.03
C ILE A 120 14.99 -5.73 -4.50
N SER A 121 16.15 -5.25 -4.96
CA SER A 121 16.55 -5.37 -6.37
C SER A 121 16.62 -6.81 -6.81
N ASP A 122 17.28 -7.67 -6.04
CA ASP A 122 17.43 -9.11 -6.32
C ASP A 122 16.06 -9.81 -6.28
N ALA A 123 15.26 -9.54 -5.25
CA ALA A 123 13.95 -10.14 -5.06
C ALA A 123 12.98 -9.78 -6.22
N VAL A 124 12.98 -8.52 -6.66
CA VAL A 124 12.16 -8.05 -7.79
C VAL A 124 12.58 -8.72 -9.10
N LYS A 125 13.88 -8.75 -9.39
CA LYS A 125 14.43 -9.41 -10.62
C LYS A 125 14.07 -10.89 -10.65
N LYS A 126 14.25 -11.62 -9.54
CA LYS A 126 13.87 -13.04 -9.42
C LYS A 126 12.36 -13.26 -9.56
N ALA A 127 11.55 -12.28 -9.21
CA ALA A 127 10.10 -12.33 -9.38
C ALA A 127 9.63 -11.96 -10.81
N GLY A 128 10.53 -11.55 -11.71
CA GLY A 128 10.21 -11.13 -13.08
C GLY A 128 9.88 -9.64 -13.22
N GLY A 129 10.07 -8.83 -12.19
CA GLY A 129 9.90 -7.39 -12.24
C GLY A 129 11.14 -6.65 -12.73
N ILE A 130 10.99 -5.36 -13.00
CA ILE A 130 12.02 -4.48 -13.55
C ILE A 130 12.32 -3.38 -12.54
N MET A 131 13.58 -3.28 -12.09
CA MET A 131 14.01 -2.15 -11.29
C MET A 131 14.30 -0.94 -12.16
N MET A 132 13.74 0.22 -11.78
CA MET A 132 13.97 1.49 -12.47
C MET A 132 14.87 2.38 -11.60
N PRO A 133 15.80 3.14 -12.21
CA PRO A 133 16.60 4.11 -11.48
C PRO A 133 15.72 5.30 -11.04
N GLY A 134 16.00 5.87 -9.87
CA GLY A 134 15.29 7.06 -9.37
C GLY A 134 16.23 8.17 -8.91
N ASN A 135 17.49 8.13 -9.33
CA ASN A 135 18.60 8.92 -8.79
C ASN A 135 19.02 10.13 -9.63
N ASP A 136 18.30 10.45 -10.72
CA ASP A 136 18.64 11.52 -11.64
C ASP A 136 17.36 12.29 -12.00
N GLU A 137 17.43 13.61 -11.99
CA GLU A 137 16.32 14.52 -12.29
C GLU A 137 15.70 14.30 -13.67
N LYS A 138 16.48 13.80 -14.64
CA LYS A 138 15.99 13.50 -16.00
C LYS A 138 14.82 12.51 -16.03
N TYR A 139 14.70 11.65 -15.01
CA TYR A 139 13.59 10.68 -14.87
C TYR A 139 12.30 11.31 -14.34
N TYR A 140 12.31 12.60 -13.99
CA TYR A 140 11.19 13.27 -13.35
C TYR A 140 10.61 14.35 -14.24
N LYS A 141 9.29 14.45 -14.27
CA LYS A 141 8.55 15.45 -15.04
C LYS A 141 7.71 16.30 -14.11
N GLU A 142 7.65 17.59 -14.39
CA GLU A 142 6.84 18.51 -13.61
C GLU A 142 5.34 18.24 -13.81
N VAL A 143 4.60 18.19 -12.71
CA VAL A 143 3.16 18.03 -12.68
C VAL A 143 2.53 19.00 -11.68
N ALA A 144 1.32 19.44 -11.95
CA ALA A 144 0.54 20.21 -11.00
C ALA A 144 0.02 19.32 -9.85
N ILE A 145 -0.06 19.91 -8.66
CA ILE A 145 -0.69 19.35 -7.47
C ILE A 145 -1.91 20.21 -7.12
N PRO A 146 -3.02 20.05 -7.84
CA PRO A 146 -4.13 21.03 -7.82
C PRO A 146 -4.82 21.13 -6.47
N GLY A 147 -4.84 20.06 -5.68
CA GLY A 147 -5.39 20.06 -4.31
C GLY A 147 -4.37 20.49 -3.25
N GLY A 148 -3.13 20.75 -3.60
CA GLY A 148 -2.10 21.14 -2.63
C GLY A 148 -2.35 22.51 -2.00
N VAL A 149 -2.08 22.66 -0.73
CA VAL A 149 -2.13 23.95 0.00
C VAL A 149 -0.78 24.66 -0.12
N THR A 150 0.28 23.98 0.20
CA THR A 150 1.68 24.48 0.16
C THR A 150 2.40 24.01 -1.10
N LEU A 151 2.30 22.73 -1.43
CA LEU A 151 2.95 22.13 -2.60
C LEU A 151 2.04 22.22 -3.82
N LYS A 152 2.31 23.16 -4.74
CA LYS A 152 1.48 23.41 -5.93
C LYS A 152 1.94 22.62 -7.17
N ASN A 153 3.23 22.34 -7.27
CA ASN A 153 3.84 21.56 -8.34
C ASN A 153 4.88 20.61 -7.75
N ALA A 154 5.14 19.51 -8.45
CA ALA A 154 6.19 18.57 -8.10
C ALA A 154 6.75 17.91 -9.35
N LYS A 155 8.05 17.57 -9.35
CA LYS A 155 8.63 16.70 -10.36
C LYS A 155 8.43 15.25 -9.93
N ILE A 156 7.54 14.53 -10.62
CA ILE A 156 7.20 13.13 -10.34
C ILE A 156 7.89 12.22 -11.33
N HIS A 157 8.32 11.05 -10.86
CA HIS A 157 9.02 10.05 -11.67
C HIS A 157 8.17 9.59 -12.85
N GLU A 158 8.76 9.58 -14.05
CA GLU A 158 8.09 9.27 -15.32
C GLU A 158 7.41 7.88 -15.33
N SER A 159 8.01 6.87 -14.67
CA SER A 159 7.40 5.54 -14.57
C SER A 159 5.98 5.59 -13.99
N LEU A 160 5.70 6.48 -13.03
CA LEU A 160 4.37 6.65 -12.47
C LEU A 160 3.43 7.39 -13.42
N ILE A 161 3.96 8.36 -14.16
CA ILE A 161 3.18 9.13 -15.14
C ILE A 161 2.70 8.20 -16.26
N GLU A 162 3.58 7.30 -16.70
CA GLU A 162 3.31 6.35 -17.79
C GLU A 162 2.58 5.07 -17.36
N ALA A 163 2.55 4.75 -16.07
CA ALA A 163 1.87 3.56 -15.58
C ALA A 163 0.36 3.64 -15.81
N ASP A 164 -0.30 2.51 -16.06
CA ASP A 164 -1.76 2.44 -16.02
C ASP A 164 -2.27 2.44 -14.59
N VAL A 165 -1.57 1.72 -13.72
CA VAL A 165 -1.86 1.64 -12.27
C VAL A 165 -0.56 1.60 -11.45
N TRP A 166 -0.64 2.02 -10.20
CA TRP A 166 0.45 1.82 -9.26
C TRP A 166 -0.05 1.41 -7.87
N ILE A 167 0.81 0.71 -7.15
CA ILE A 167 0.57 0.20 -5.80
C ILE A 167 1.62 0.77 -4.87
N ASN A 168 1.17 1.37 -3.78
CA ASN A 168 2.02 1.97 -2.76
C ASN A 168 2.32 0.94 -1.67
N VAL A 169 3.61 0.65 -1.43
CA VAL A 169 4.04 -0.40 -0.48
C VAL A 169 5.02 0.17 0.56
N PRO A 170 4.55 1.03 1.47
CA PRO A 170 5.40 1.61 2.51
C PRO A 170 5.83 0.59 3.55
N VAL A 171 6.97 0.84 4.22
CA VAL A 171 7.31 0.25 5.51
C VAL A 171 6.79 1.14 6.64
N LEU A 172 6.26 0.54 7.69
CA LEU A 172 5.87 1.26 8.91
C LEU A 172 7.10 1.49 9.79
N LYS A 173 7.44 2.75 10.04
CA LYS A 173 8.58 3.10 10.90
C LYS A 173 8.50 4.48 11.53
N ASN A 174 9.24 4.65 12.64
CA ASN A 174 9.53 5.96 13.23
C ASN A 174 10.24 6.88 12.22
N HIS A 175 10.01 8.17 12.35
CA HIS A 175 10.70 9.19 11.57
C HIS A 175 10.85 10.49 12.38
N GLY A 176 12.08 10.98 12.53
CA GLY A 176 12.37 12.18 13.32
C GLY A 176 11.49 13.38 12.92
N GLY A 177 11.52 13.81 11.66
CA GLY A 177 10.76 14.98 11.19
C GLY A 177 9.28 14.73 10.99
N ALA A 178 8.91 13.68 10.24
CA ALA A 178 7.51 13.36 9.93
C ALA A 178 6.79 12.56 11.02
N LYS A 179 7.49 12.17 12.10
CA LYS A 179 7.06 11.31 13.21
C LYS A 179 6.80 9.87 12.79
N LEU A 180 6.03 9.64 11.74
CA LEU A 180 5.71 8.33 11.20
C LEU A 180 6.03 8.26 9.70
N THR A 181 6.61 7.16 9.24
CA THR A 181 6.66 6.77 7.83
C THR A 181 5.59 5.70 7.61
N CYS A 182 4.67 5.97 6.70
CA CYS A 182 3.66 5.05 6.22
C CYS A 182 3.18 5.45 4.82
N ALA A 183 1.94 5.21 4.43
CA ALA A 183 1.46 5.33 3.06
C ALA A 183 1.57 6.76 2.50
N MET A 184 1.10 7.78 3.24
CA MET A 184 1.18 9.17 2.80
C MET A 184 2.63 9.65 2.67
N LYS A 185 3.46 9.39 3.69
CA LYS A 185 4.88 9.80 3.70
C LYS A 185 5.68 9.11 2.58
N ASN A 186 5.27 7.90 2.17
CA ASN A 186 5.95 7.14 1.11
C ASN A 186 5.89 7.83 -0.27
N TYR A 187 4.93 8.73 -0.49
CA TYR A 187 4.86 9.56 -1.69
C TYR A 187 6.07 10.51 -1.86
N MET A 188 6.79 10.85 -0.80
CA MET A 188 8.00 11.65 -0.97
C MET A 188 9.04 10.94 -1.84
N GLY A 189 9.03 9.61 -1.91
CA GLY A 189 9.93 8.85 -2.79
C GLY A 189 9.53 8.86 -4.26
N ILE A 190 8.39 9.42 -4.65
CA ILE A 190 8.04 9.61 -6.06
C ILE A 190 8.47 10.98 -6.60
N VAL A 191 8.93 11.89 -5.72
CA VAL A 191 9.25 13.29 -6.03
C VAL A 191 10.75 13.50 -6.07
N TRP A 192 11.23 14.32 -7.03
CA TRP A 192 12.64 14.71 -7.12
C TRP A 192 13.05 15.66 -6.01
N ASP A 193 12.44 16.84 -5.90
CA ASP A 193 12.80 17.84 -4.90
C ASP A 193 12.12 17.60 -3.54
N ARG A 194 12.70 16.68 -2.76
CA ARG A 194 12.24 16.42 -1.38
C ARG A 194 12.70 17.49 -0.40
N ARG A 195 13.70 18.32 -0.77
CA ARG A 195 14.18 19.39 0.09
C ARG A 195 13.10 20.44 0.31
N TYR A 196 12.27 20.69 -0.71
CA TYR A 196 11.11 21.56 -0.59
C TYR A 196 10.20 21.20 0.58
N PHE A 197 9.93 19.91 0.79
CA PHE A 197 9.10 19.41 1.90
C PHE A 197 9.70 19.76 3.27
N HIS A 198 11.02 19.65 3.40
CA HIS A 198 11.73 19.93 4.66
C HIS A 198 11.93 21.43 4.92
N SER A 199 11.91 22.26 3.88
CA SER A 199 12.04 23.72 3.97
C SER A 199 10.69 24.42 4.20
N ASN A 200 9.59 23.68 4.11
CA ASN A 200 8.22 24.19 4.30
C ASN A 200 7.51 23.37 5.40
N ASP A 201 6.18 23.47 5.48
CA ASP A 201 5.41 22.59 6.38
C ASP A 201 5.46 21.15 5.84
N LEU A 202 6.37 20.34 6.40
CA LEU A 202 6.58 18.95 6.00
C LEU A 202 5.27 18.14 6.06
N GLN A 203 4.47 18.34 7.10
CA GLN A 203 3.23 17.60 7.29
C GLN A 203 2.19 17.99 6.24
N GLN A 204 2.13 19.28 5.89
CA GLN A 204 1.25 19.77 4.82
C GLN A 204 1.71 19.27 3.46
N CYS A 205 2.98 19.38 3.14
CA CYS A 205 3.53 18.92 1.85
C CYS A 205 3.32 17.40 1.66
N ILE A 206 3.40 16.59 2.72
CA ILE A 206 3.08 15.14 2.67
C ILE A 206 1.61 14.94 2.32
N ALA A 207 0.68 15.70 2.90
CA ALA A 207 -0.73 15.62 2.56
C ALA A 207 -0.99 16.15 1.13
N ASP A 208 -0.35 17.25 0.76
CA ASP A 208 -0.51 17.89 -0.55
C ASP A 208 -0.13 16.97 -1.71
N ILE A 209 1.03 16.32 -1.64
CA ILE A 209 1.46 15.40 -2.71
C ILE A 209 0.48 14.26 -2.92
N CYS A 210 -0.22 13.83 -1.87
CA CYS A 210 -1.27 12.83 -1.98
C CYS A 210 -2.52 13.34 -2.71
N THR A 211 -2.63 14.64 -3.03
CA THR A 211 -3.70 15.18 -3.87
C THR A 211 -3.42 15.03 -5.36
N TRP A 212 -2.20 14.65 -5.78
CA TRP A 212 -1.89 14.39 -7.17
C TRP A 212 -2.93 13.45 -7.80
N ASN A 213 -3.36 13.76 -9.03
CA ASN A 213 -4.51 13.12 -9.68
C ASN A 213 -4.38 11.60 -9.83
N LYS A 214 -3.19 11.08 -10.00
CA LYS A 214 -2.94 9.64 -10.15
C LYS A 214 -2.70 8.99 -8.80
N LYS A 215 -3.76 8.46 -8.20
CA LYS A 215 -3.70 7.76 -6.90
C LYS A 215 -3.22 6.31 -7.07
N PRO A 216 -2.61 5.70 -6.04
CA PRO A 216 -2.41 4.26 -6.03
C PRO A 216 -3.76 3.55 -5.98
N VAL A 217 -3.86 2.45 -6.68
CA VAL A 217 -5.07 1.60 -6.62
C VAL A 217 -5.16 0.85 -5.29
N LEU A 218 -4.05 0.72 -4.58
CA LEU A 218 -3.97 0.03 -3.29
C LEU A 218 -2.76 0.53 -2.50
N ASN A 219 -2.91 0.68 -1.18
CA ASN A 219 -1.82 0.87 -0.23
C ASN A 219 -1.64 -0.43 0.55
N ILE A 220 -0.43 -0.96 0.61
CA ILE A 220 -0.07 -2.19 1.33
C ILE A 220 1.07 -1.87 2.28
N VAL A 221 0.77 -1.74 3.57
CA VAL A 221 1.75 -1.40 4.59
C VAL A 221 2.48 -2.65 5.05
N ASP A 222 3.78 -2.64 4.91
CA ASP A 222 4.67 -3.58 5.57
C ASP A 222 4.85 -3.17 7.03
N ALA A 223 4.28 -3.93 7.93
CA ALA A 223 4.46 -3.87 9.36
C ALA A 223 4.92 -5.24 9.91
N TYR A 224 5.62 -6.04 9.09
CA TYR A 224 6.20 -7.31 9.50
C TYR A 224 7.28 -7.10 10.56
N ARG A 225 8.23 -6.21 10.27
CA ARG A 225 9.16 -5.59 11.21
C ARG A 225 8.94 -4.08 11.18
N ILE A 226 8.95 -3.43 12.33
CA ILE A 226 8.83 -1.98 12.41
C ILE A 226 10.01 -1.40 13.18
N MET A 227 10.64 -0.39 12.60
CA MET A 227 11.63 0.42 13.31
C MET A 227 10.87 1.42 14.19
N HIS A 228 10.87 1.22 15.50
CA HIS A 228 10.09 2.05 16.41
C HIS A 228 10.89 3.19 17.04
N LYS A 229 12.25 3.15 16.94
CA LYS A 229 13.16 4.18 17.47
C LYS A 229 14.23 4.54 16.45
N ASN A 230 14.85 5.70 16.65
CA ASN A 230 15.97 6.19 15.83
C ASN A 230 15.73 6.19 14.31
N GLY A 231 14.44 6.23 13.89
CA GLY A 231 14.11 6.30 12.47
C GLY A 231 14.46 7.67 11.84
N PRO A 232 14.65 7.69 10.55
CA PRO A 232 14.25 6.66 9.56
C PRO A 232 15.31 5.60 9.21
N GLN A 233 16.55 5.68 9.76
CA GLN A 233 17.67 4.77 9.45
C GLN A 233 17.85 3.65 10.45
N GLY A 234 17.52 3.91 11.73
CA GLY A 234 17.87 3.05 12.85
C GLY A 234 19.37 3.10 13.21
N LYS A 235 19.69 2.65 14.40
CA LYS A 235 21.07 2.52 14.89
C LYS A 235 21.46 1.07 15.12
N SER A 236 20.52 0.24 15.56
CA SER A 236 20.75 -1.16 15.88
C SER A 236 19.45 -1.97 15.77
N LEU A 237 19.56 -3.29 15.87
CA LEU A 237 18.40 -4.19 15.86
C LEU A 237 17.45 -3.97 17.05
N SER A 238 17.93 -3.36 18.15
CA SER A 238 17.07 -2.98 19.29
C SER A 238 16.07 -1.87 18.96
N ASP A 239 16.26 -1.17 17.84
CA ASP A 239 15.30 -0.19 17.33
C ASP A 239 14.11 -0.83 16.59
N VAL A 240 14.14 -2.16 16.40
CA VAL A 240 13.21 -2.90 15.56
C VAL A 240 12.37 -3.86 16.40
N ALA A 241 11.07 -3.84 16.20
CA ALA A 241 10.13 -4.83 16.74
C ALA A 241 9.51 -5.65 15.62
N GLN A 242 9.27 -6.94 15.85
CA GLN A 242 8.60 -7.83 14.91
C GLN A 242 7.13 -7.96 15.27
N LEU A 243 6.25 -7.38 14.45
CA LEU A 243 4.80 -7.44 14.65
C LEU A 243 4.09 -8.44 13.74
N LYS A 244 4.75 -8.94 12.70
CA LYS A 244 4.17 -9.84 11.69
C LYS A 244 2.78 -9.38 11.24
N THR A 245 2.69 -8.13 10.79
CA THR A 245 1.43 -7.49 10.40
C THR A 245 1.55 -6.90 8.99
N LEU A 246 0.45 -7.00 8.24
CA LEU A 246 0.25 -6.33 6.95
C LEU A 246 -1.11 -5.63 6.96
N ILE A 247 -1.15 -4.38 6.46
CA ILE A 247 -2.39 -3.60 6.37
C ILE A 247 -2.60 -3.23 4.90
N ALA A 248 -3.82 -3.43 4.38
CA ALA A 248 -4.15 -3.08 3.00
C ALA A 248 -5.47 -2.32 2.91
N SER A 249 -5.48 -1.20 2.18
CA SER A 249 -6.66 -0.37 1.95
C SER A 249 -6.48 0.53 0.73
N THR A 250 -7.60 0.94 0.12
CA THR A 250 -7.62 2.01 -0.90
C THR A 250 -7.70 3.40 -0.27
N ASN A 251 -8.07 3.51 1.01
CA ASN A 251 -8.16 4.76 1.75
C ASN A 251 -6.83 5.07 2.44
N ILE A 252 -6.07 6.03 1.91
CA ILE A 252 -4.71 6.32 2.38
C ILE A 252 -4.67 6.87 3.79
N VAL A 253 -5.64 7.70 4.19
CA VAL A 253 -5.73 8.28 5.54
C VAL A 253 -6.06 7.18 6.56
N ALA A 254 -7.03 6.32 6.24
CA ALA A 254 -7.36 5.17 7.09
C ALA A 254 -6.18 4.19 7.20
N THR A 255 -5.42 4.02 6.13
CA THR A 255 -4.20 3.20 6.13
C THR A 255 -3.19 3.70 7.16
N ASP A 256 -2.87 5.00 7.14
CA ASP A 256 -1.90 5.59 8.08
C ASP A 256 -2.44 5.60 9.51
N THR A 257 -3.74 5.84 9.70
CA THR A 257 -4.39 5.80 11.01
C THR A 257 -4.35 4.38 11.61
N ALA A 258 -4.66 3.35 10.82
CA ALA A 258 -4.58 1.96 11.26
C ALA A 258 -3.13 1.56 11.56
N ALA A 259 -2.20 1.95 10.71
CA ALA A 259 -0.77 1.70 10.92
C ALA A 259 -0.25 2.34 12.21
N LEU A 260 -0.68 3.58 12.53
CA LEU A 260 -0.35 4.24 13.78
C LEU A 260 -0.86 3.46 15.00
N ARG A 261 -2.08 2.87 14.94
CA ARG A 261 -2.60 2.01 16.02
C ARG A 261 -1.71 0.77 16.25
N PHE A 262 -1.16 0.17 15.18
CA PHE A 262 -0.21 -0.93 15.31
C PHE A 262 1.15 -0.44 15.82
N PHE A 263 1.64 0.69 15.35
CA PHE A 263 2.87 1.31 15.87
C PHE A 263 2.78 1.56 17.38
N ASN A 264 1.62 2.01 17.88
CA ASN A 264 1.37 2.29 19.29
C ASN A 264 1.38 1.04 20.20
N GLN A 265 1.48 -0.17 19.65
CA GLN A 265 1.71 -1.37 20.44
C GLN A 265 3.15 -1.47 20.96
N VAL A 266 4.10 -0.79 20.31
CA VAL A 266 5.54 -0.82 20.66
C VAL A 266 6.09 0.54 21.13
N GLU A 267 5.60 1.64 20.56
CA GLU A 267 6.05 2.98 20.92
C GLU A 267 4.87 3.95 20.83
N LYS A 268 4.60 4.70 21.90
CA LYS A 268 3.46 5.61 21.96
C LYS A 268 3.69 6.86 21.11
N LEU A 269 2.78 7.12 20.20
CA LEU A 269 2.77 8.30 19.34
C LEU A 269 1.34 8.80 19.19
N ASP A 270 1.08 10.03 19.62
CA ASP A 270 -0.22 10.64 19.47
C ASP A 270 -0.51 10.96 17.98
N ILE A 271 -1.76 10.78 17.56
CA ILE A 271 -2.17 11.04 16.18
C ILE A 271 -1.98 12.52 15.79
N SER A 272 -2.12 13.45 16.75
CA SER A 272 -1.90 14.87 16.50
C SER A 272 -0.45 15.20 16.14
N ALA A 273 0.51 14.39 16.61
CA ALA A 273 1.91 14.51 16.23
C ALA A 273 2.18 14.07 14.77
N VAL A 274 1.31 13.23 14.20
CA VAL A 274 1.36 12.77 12.82
C VAL A 274 0.46 13.66 11.95
N GLY A 275 0.80 14.95 11.88
CA GLY A 275 -0.06 16.00 11.34
C GLY A 275 -0.58 15.77 9.92
N HIS A 276 0.17 15.03 9.08
CA HIS A 276 -0.28 14.71 7.71
C HIS A 276 -1.54 13.84 7.67
N ILE A 277 -1.87 13.07 8.72
CA ILE A 277 -3.13 12.31 8.79
C ILE A 277 -4.32 13.27 8.83
N GLY A 278 -4.34 14.21 9.79
CA GLY A 278 -5.42 15.19 9.90
C GLY A 278 -5.50 16.15 8.69
N LYS A 279 -4.33 16.55 8.16
CA LYS A 279 -4.26 17.37 6.93
C LYS A 279 -4.79 16.61 5.71
N GLY A 280 -4.50 15.32 5.60
CA GLY A 280 -5.05 14.46 4.55
C GLY A 280 -6.58 14.31 4.63
N GLU A 281 -7.12 14.17 5.83
CA GLU A 281 -8.57 14.16 6.04
C GLU A 281 -9.21 15.50 5.66
N ALA A 282 -8.61 16.63 6.05
CA ALA A 282 -9.05 17.97 5.65
C ALA A 282 -9.02 18.16 4.11
N LEU A 283 -8.06 17.54 3.41
CA LEU A 283 -7.98 17.51 1.94
C LEU A 283 -8.89 16.47 1.30
N LYS A 284 -9.77 15.80 2.06
CA LYS A 284 -10.73 14.78 1.60
C LYS A 284 -10.05 13.57 0.92
N LEU A 285 -8.84 13.21 1.34
CA LEU A 285 -8.12 12.04 0.84
C LEU A 285 -8.59 10.71 1.46
N GLY A 286 -9.40 10.79 2.50
CA GLY A 286 -9.95 9.66 3.23
C GLY A 286 -10.43 10.06 4.61
N THR A 287 -10.56 9.09 5.53
CA THR A 287 -10.99 9.35 6.90
C THR A 287 -10.05 8.72 7.93
N SER A 288 -9.79 9.44 9.01
CA SER A 288 -9.10 8.95 10.20
C SER A 288 -10.05 8.23 11.17
N ASN A 289 -11.37 8.38 11.00
CA ASN A 289 -12.36 7.67 11.79
C ASN A 289 -12.55 6.24 11.29
N LEU A 290 -11.80 5.29 11.89
CA LEU A 290 -11.85 3.88 11.51
C LEU A 290 -13.17 3.20 11.85
N ASP A 291 -13.99 3.76 12.76
CA ASP A 291 -15.28 3.17 13.15
C ASP A 291 -16.35 3.32 12.05
N LYS A 292 -16.10 4.22 11.08
CA LYS A 292 -16.94 4.38 9.88
C LYS A 292 -16.64 3.39 8.77
N LEU A 293 -15.64 2.52 8.95
CA LEU A 293 -15.13 1.61 7.93
C LEU A 293 -15.41 0.15 8.27
N THR A 294 -15.66 -0.64 7.24
CA THR A 294 -15.67 -2.09 7.36
C THR A 294 -14.22 -2.59 7.40
N ILE A 295 -13.78 -3.06 8.58
CA ILE A 295 -12.41 -3.54 8.80
C ILE A 295 -12.41 -5.04 9.00
N LYS A 296 -11.70 -5.78 8.14
CA LYS A 296 -11.49 -7.22 8.30
C LYS A 296 -10.13 -7.48 8.97
N ARG A 297 -10.16 -8.19 10.10
CA ARG A 297 -8.95 -8.64 10.80
C ARG A 297 -8.79 -10.14 10.59
N ILE A 298 -7.61 -10.55 10.16
CA ILE A 298 -7.28 -11.95 9.85
C ILE A 298 -6.05 -12.33 10.66
N LYS A 299 -6.10 -13.44 11.34
CA LYS A 299 -4.94 -14.05 12.02
C LYS A 299 -4.64 -15.37 11.30
N ILE A 300 -3.35 -15.59 10.95
CA ILE A 300 -2.86 -16.79 10.26
C ILE A 300 -1.68 -17.38 11.00
#